data_75ed8ab62d2deac7802a47a48dca753d
#
_entry.id   75ed8ab62d2deac7802a47a48dca753d
#
_cell.length_a   1.000
_cell.length_b   1.000
_cell.length_c   1.000
_cell.angle_alpha   90.00
_cell.angle_beta   90.00
_cell.angle_gamma   90.00
#
_symmetry.space_group_name_H-M   'P 1'
#
loop_
_entity.id
_entity.type
_entity.pdbx_description
1 polymer ?
#
loop_
_entity_poly.entity_id
_entity_poly.type
_entity_poly.pdbx_seq_one_letter_code
_entity_poly.pdbx_strand_id
1 'polypeptide(L)'
;MKKRKWLSLLLAVMMLVSAVPFFPVTADAAADGTVEVSTWAELKEALNYTTKCSVVKVVKDIETKSLNGHTGLHQDNIIFMTMAMDKVLDLNGHTVNAYAKYYSEVAQGYLINISHKDARLTIRDSVGGGALIGEFNQEFYYEFINVSKGTLVMESGTVKM
;
A
#
# COMPACT_ATOMS: atom_id res chain seq x y z
N MET A 1 13.86 42.98 -36.57
CA MET A 1 14.65 41.77 -36.22
C MET A 1 14.66 41.39 -34.75
N LYS A 2 14.03 42.12 -33.81
CA LYS A 2 14.04 41.78 -32.35
C LYS A 2 13.00 40.71 -31.93
N LYS A 3 11.88 40.56 -32.65
CA LYS A 3 10.79 39.61 -32.27
C LYS A 3 11.13 38.11 -32.44
N ARG A 4 12.06 37.77 -33.34
CA ARG A 4 12.45 36.34 -33.56
C ARG A 4 13.32 35.75 -32.45
N LYS A 5 14.06 36.58 -31.73
CA LYS A 5 14.94 36.09 -30.63
C LYS A 5 14.15 35.71 -29.38
N TRP A 6 13.01 36.31 -29.13
CA TRP A 6 12.15 36.01 -28.00
C TRP A 6 11.39 34.70 -28.17
N LEU A 7 10.99 34.39 -29.45
CA LEU A 7 10.29 33.15 -29.74
C LEU A 7 11.19 31.91 -29.54
N SER A 8 12.47 32.01 -29.89
CA SER A 8 13.44 30.92 -29.67
C SER A 8 13.78 30.70 -28.18
N LEU A 9 13.79 31.77 -27.40
CA LEU A 9 14.01 31.68 -25.94
C LEU A 9 12.82 31.03 -25.24
N LEU A 10 11.58 31.35 -25.66
CA LEU A 10 10.37 30.74 -25.11
C LEU A 10 10.29 29.26 -25.44
N LEU A 11 10.69 28.85 -26.66
CA LEU A 11 10.71 27.45 -27.06
C LEU A 11 11.77 26.65 -26.33
N ALA A 12 12.94 27.25 -26.06
CA ALA A 12 14.00 26.62 -25.29
C ALA A 12 13.60 26.40 -23.80
N VAL A 13 12.87 27.33 -23.21
CA VAL A 13 12.35 27.19 -21.84
C VAL A 13 11.26 26.13 -21.76
N MET A 14 10.37 26.02 -22.77
CA MET A 14 9.38 24.94 -22.82
C MET A 14 9.99 23.54 -22.99
N MET A 15 11.09 23.41 -23.71
CA MET A 15 11.77 22.11 -23.83
C MET A 15 12.54 21.70 -22.57
N LEU A 16 12.95 22.63 -21.73
CA LEU A 16 13.62 22.33 -20.47
C LEU A 16 12.67 21.81 -19.38
N VAL A 17 11.38 22.16 -19.43
CA VAL A 17 10.37 21.70 -18.47
C VAL A 17 9.88 20.29 -18.78
N SER A 18 10.03 19.79 -20.04
CA SER A 18 9.61 18.44 -20.42
C SER A 18 10.65 17.35 -20.16
N ALA A 19 11.85 17.71 -19.70
CA ALA A 19 12.95 16.78 -19.44
C ALA A 19 13.14 16.50 -17.93
N VAL A 20 12.09 16.59 -17.11
CA VAL A 20 12.13 16.01 -15.77
C VAL A 20 12.02 14.50 -15.99
N PRO A 21 13.08 13.72 -15.78
CA PRO A 21 12.98 12.28 -15.85
C PRO A 21 11.96 11.88 -14.77
N PHE A 22 10.89 11.23 -15.20
CA PHE A 22 9.97 10.54 -14.32
C PHE A 22 10.76 9.34 -13.77
N PHE A 23 11.54 9.57 -12.73
CA PHE A 23 12.11 8.47 -11.98
C PHE A 23 10.92 7.78 -11.31
N PRO A 24 10.67 6.50 -11.57
CA PRO A 24 9.81 5.74 -10.68
C PRO A 24 10.43 5.91 -9.29
N VAL A 25 9.67 6.45 -8.36
CA VAL A 25 10.06 6.44 -6.94
C VAL A 25 10.06 4.97 -6.55
N THR A 26 11.18 4.31 -6.74
CA THR A 26 11.43 3.04 -6.07
C THR A 26 11.50 3.40 -4.60
N ALA A 27 10.62 2.82 -3.79
CA ALA A 27 10.71 2.94 -2.35
C ALA A 27 12.10 2.43 -1.93
N ASP A 28 13.02 3.37 -1.73
CA ASP A 28 14.36 3.03 -1.25
C ASP A 28 14.19 2.54 0.19
N ALA A 29 14.59 1.30 0.44
CA ALA A 29 14.64 0.79 1.80
C ALA A 29 15.65 1.65 2.57
N ALA A 30 15.19 2.33 3.62
CA ALA A 30 16.06 3.04 4.52
C ALA A 30 17.12 2.08 5.07
N ALA A 31 18.29 2.57 5.44
CA ALA A 31 19.42 1.77 5.90
C ALA A 31 19.11 0.90 7.13
N ASP A 32 18.01 1.15 7.82
CA ASP A 32 17.49 0.41 8.98
C ASP A 32 16.50 -0.71 8.60
N GLY A 33 16.30 -0.99 7.31
CA GLY A 33 15.32 -1.99 6.84
C GLY A 33 13.87 -1.50 6.84
N THR A 34 13.63 -0.18 6.87
CA THR A 34 12.31 0.43 6.73
C THR A 34 12.02 0.76 5.27
N VAL A 35 10.79 0.47 4.81
CA VAL A 35 10.24 0.90 3.52
C VAL A 35 9.05 1.80 3.76
N GLU A 36 9.05 2.97 3.13
CA GLU A 36 7.92 3.90 3.18
C GLU A 36 6.93 3.58 2.05
N VAL A 37 5.63 3.59 2.36
CA VAL A 37 4.55 3.28 1.42
C VAL A 37 3.47 4.35 1.47
N SER A 38 2.93 4.70 0.31
CA SER A 38 1.90 5.71 0.13
C SER A 38 0.71 5.24 -0.70
N THR A 39 0.79 4.02 -1.24
CA THR A 39 -0.24 3.39 -2.07
C THR A 39 -0.47 1.94 -1.65
N TRP A 40 -1.66 1.40 -1.98
CA TRP A 40 -1.96 -0.02 -1.73
C TRP A 40 -1.01 -0.96 -2.50
N ALA A 41 -0.60 -0.58 -3.70
CA ALA A 41 0.31 -1.38 -4.51
C ALA A 41 1.69 -1.50 -3.84
N GLU A 42 2.24 -0.40 -3.33
CA GLU A 42 3.50 -0.38 -2.57
C GLU A 42 3.36 -1.18 -1.26
N LEU A 43 2.25 -1.00 -0.53
CA LEU A 43 1.95 -1.76 0.68
C LEU A 43 1.90 -3.27 0.40
N LYS A 44 1.20 -3.67 -0.68
CA LYS A 44 1.13 -5.06 -1.11
C LYS A 44 2.51 -5.62 -1.44
N GLU A 45 3.30 -4.90 -2.22
CA GLU A 45 4.66 -5.31 -2.59
C GLU A 45 5.53 -5.49 -1.34
N ALA A 46 5.51 -4.51 -0.43
CA ALA A 46 6.32 -4.54 0.79
C ALA A 46 5.94 -5.70 1.74
N LEU A 47 4.67 -6.09 1.79
CA LEU A 47 4.19 -7.18 2.65
C LEU A 47 4.22 -8.55 1.98
N ASN A 48 4.02 -8.65 0.64
CA ASN A 48 3.99 -9.94 -0.07
C ASN A 48 5.37 -10.55 -0.30
N TYR A 49 6.38 -9.72 -0.51
CA TYR A 49 7.69 -10.19 -0.93
C TYR A 49 8.68 -10.23 0.22
N THR A 50 9.66 -11.13 0.11
CA THR A 50 10.82 -11.21 0.99
C THR A 50 11.78 -10.03 0.78
N THR A 51 11.23 -8.83 0.62
CA THR A 51 12.05 -7.63 0.66
C THR A 51 12.81 -7.61 1.99
N LYS A 52 14.05 -7.16 1.98
CA LYS A 52 14.89 -7.08 3.18
C LYS A 52 14.34 -6.11 4.24
N CYS A 53 13.21 -5.44 3.96
CA CYS A 53 12.58 -4.56 4.92
C CYS A 53 11.87 -5.37 6.02
N SER A 54 12.09 -5.01 7.24
CA SER A 54 11.35 -5.51 8.41
C SER A 54 10.19 -4.59 8.80
N VAL A 55 10.29 -3.31 8.47
CA VAL A 55 9.28 -2.29 8.78
C VAL A 55 8.71 -1.71 7.49
N VAL A 56 7.39 -1.71 7.38
CA VAL A 56 6.62 -1.05 6.33
C VAL A 56 5.90 0.13 6.97
N LYS A 57 6.31 1.34 6.63
CA LYS A 57 5.82 2.56 7.24
C LYS A 57 4.90 3.31 6.29
N VAL A 58 3.67 3.55 6.71
CA VAL A 58 2.72 4.36 5.96
C VAL A 58 3.08 5.84 6.11
N VAL A 59 3.21 6.56 4.99
CA VAL A 59 3.60 7.98 4.99
C VAL A 59 2.52 8.90 4.41
N LYS A 60 1.38 8.32 4.02
CA LYS A 60 0.22 9.04 3.52
C LYS A 60 -1.02 8.16 3.70
N ASP A 61 -2.19 8.77 3.89
CA ASP A 61 -3.45 8.04 3.85
C ASP A 61 -3.63 7.30 2.53
N ILE A 62 -3.99 6.02 2.63
CA ILE A 62 -4.19 5.14 1.48
C ILE A 62 -5.69 4.88 1.33
N GLU A 63 -6.24 5.23 0.16
CA GLU A 63 -7.63 5.01 -0.19
C GLU A 63 -7.71 4.16 -1.47
N THR A 64 -8.48 3.05 -1.43
CA THR A 64 -8.51 2.07 -2.53
C THR A 64 -9.81 2.08 -3.35
N LYS A 65 -10.69 3.07 -3.16
CA LYS A 65 -12.01 3.12 -3.82
C LYS A 65 -11.98 3.12 -5.36
N SER A 66 -10.86 3.46 -5.98
CA SER A 66 -10.74 3.50 -7.44
C SER A 66 -9.38 3.06 -7.97
N LEU A 67 -8.92 1.88 -7.60
CA LEU A 67 -7.70 1.32 -8.19
C LEU A 67 -7.98 0.72 -9.58
N ASN A 68 -7.21 1.16 -10.59
CA ASN A 68 -7.19 0.60 -11.96
C ASN A 68 -8.53 0.62 -12.70
N GLY A 69 -9.39 1.63 -12.48
CA GLY A 69 -10.71 1.72 -13.14
C GLY A 69 -11.75 0.73 -12.60
N HIS A 70 -11.39 -0.10 -11.62
CA HIS A 70 -12.30 -0.92 -10.84
C HIS A 70 -12.62 -0.21 -9.54
N THR A 71 -13.89 -0.19 -9.17
CA THR A 71 -14.30 0.32 -7.87
C THR A 71 -13.95 -0.71 -6.79
N GLY A 72 -12.84 -0.49 -6.09
CA GLY A 72 -12.39 -1.35 -5.00
C GLY A 72 -11.29 -2.36 -5.38
N LEU A 73 -10.85 -3.13 -4.39
CA LEU A 73 -9.79 -4.12 -4.54
C LEU A 73 -10.32 -5.39 -5.21
N HIS A 74 -9.62 -5.83 -6.22
CA HIS A 74 -9.82 -7.12 -6.89
C HIS A 74 -8.94 -8.20 -6.21
N GLN A 75 -9.19 -9.49 -6.49
CA GLN A 75 -8.37 -10.60 -5.96
C GLN A 75 -6.86 -10.42 -6.20
N ASP A 76 -6.48 -9.81 -7.32
CA ASP A 76 -5.08 -9.54 -7.64
C ASP A 76 -4.43 -8.52 -6.69
N ASN A 77 -5.23 -7.82 -5.90
CA ASN A 77 -4.77 -6.83 -4.93
C ASN A 77 -4.71 -7.37 -3.50
N ILE A 78 -5.07 -8.64 -3.28
CA ILE A 78 -4.95 -9.27 -1.97
C ILE A 78 -3.46 -9.39 -1.59
N ILE A 79 -3.17 -9.13 -0.34
CA ILE A 79 -1.84 -9.30 0.26
C ILE A 79 -1.72 -10.71 0.80
N PHE A 80 -0.76 -11.49 0.28
CA PHE A 80 -0.50 -12.86 0.71
C PHE A 80 0.86 -12.98 1.39
N MET A 81 0.88 -13.26 2.67
CA MET A 81 2.09 -13.61 3.42
C MET A 81 2.27 -15.12 3.43
N THR A 82 2.81 -15.65 2.32
CA THR A 82 2.94 -17.10 2.04
C THR A 82 4.31 -17.69 2.39
N MET A 83 5.23 -16.88 2.87
CA MET A 83 6.60 -17.29 3.23
C MET A 83 6.92 -16.95 4.68
N ALA A 84 7.97 -17.56 5.22
CA ALA A 84 8.54 -17.17 6.51
C ALA A 84 9.04 -15.73 6.45
N MET A 85 8.38 -14.84 7.19
CA MET A 85 8.72 -13.41 7.25
C MET A 85 8.22 -12.81 8.55
N ASP A 86 8.95 -11.84 9.07
CA ASP A 86 8.53 -11.02 10.20
C ASP A 86 8.46 -9.57 9.73
N LYS A 87 7.25 -9.01 9.71
CA LYS A 87 6.96 -7.68 9.20
C LYS A 87 6.24 -6.84 10.26
N VAL A 88 6.63 -5.59 10.35
CA VAL A 88 5.91 -4.58 11.12
C VAL A 88 5.24 -3.63 10.13
N LEU A 89 3.93 -3.51 10.19
CA LEU A 89 3.17 -2.46 9.52
C LEU A 89 2.98 -1.31 10.52
N ASP A 90 3.69 -0.21 10.28
CA ASP A 90 3.57 1.01 11.07
C ASP A 90 2.62 1.98 10.37
N LEU A 91 1.46 2.21 10.98
CA LEU A 91 0.46 3.14 10.44
C LEU A 91 0.91 4.59 10.51
N ASN A 92 1.83 4.93 11.44
CA ASN A 92 2.47 6.24 11.54
C ASN A 92 1.47 7.41 11.52
N GLY A 93 0.32 7.23 12.20
CA GLY A 93 -0.75 8.23 12.27
C GLY A 93 -1.68 8.27 11.06
N HIS A 94 -1.46 7.45 10.04
CA HIS A 94 -2.23 7.45 8.80
C HIS A 94 -3.33 6.40 8.76
N THR A 95 -4.33 6.67 7.93
CA THR A 95 -5.42 5.72 7.67
C THR A 95 -5.17 4.97 6.37
N VAL A 96 -5.28 3.64 6.44
CA VAL A 96 -5.35 2.76 5.28
C VAL A 96 -6.80 2.30 5.15
N ASN A 97 -7.53 2.88 4.20
CA ASN A 97 -8.91 2.54 3.91
C ASN A 97 -8.97 1.63 2.67
N ALA A 98 -9.22 0.36 2.91
CA ALA A 98 -9.27 -0.67 1.89
C ALA A 98 -10.72 -1.04 1.57
N TYR A 99 -11.15 -0.66 0.37
CA TYR A 99 -12.48 -0.98 -0.14
C TYR A 99 -12.42 -2.21 -1.05
N ALA A 100 -13.14 -3.27 -0.68
CA ALA A 100 -13.31 -4.46 -1.51
C ALA A 100 -14.71 -4.51 -2.10
N LYS A 101 -14.79 -4.58 -3.44
CA LYS A 101 -16.03 -4.84 -4.15
C LYS A 101 -16.12 -6.33 -4.47
N TYR A 102 -17.26 -6.92 -4.11
CA TYR A 102 -17.55 -8.28 -4.50
C TYR A 102 -17.73 -8.40 -6.03
N TYR A 103 -17.02 -9.33 -6.64
CA TYR A 103 -17.31 -9.88 -7.94
C TYR A 103 -17.64 -11.37 -7.72
N SER A 104 -18.71 -11.86 -8.32
CA SER A 104 -19.28 -13.21 -8.13
C SER A 104 -18.30 -14.37 -8.39
N GLU A 105 -17.10 -14.08 -8.83
CA GLU A 105 -16.07 -15.06 -9.19
C GLU A 105 -14.89 -15.12 -8.18
N VAL A 106 -14.88 -14.27 -7.14
CA VAL A 106 -13.78 -14.23 -6.17
C VAL A 106 -14.19 -14.96 -4.90
N ALA A 107 -13.70 -16.18 -4.75
CA ALA A 107 -14.02 -17.08 -3.65
C ALA A 107 -13.30 -16.75 -2.31
N GLN A 108 -12.59 -15.61 -2.21
CA GLN A 108 -11.78 -15.30 -1.02
C GLN A 108 -12.20 -13.98 -0.42
N GLY A 109 -12.73 -14.05 0.81
CA GLY A 109 -13.31 -12.94 1.54
C GLY A 109 -12.32 -12.22 2.48
N TYR A 110 -11.05 -12.02 2.10
CA TYR A 110 -10.07 -11.31 2.91
C TYR A 110 -9.18 -10.38 2.07
N LEU A 111 -8.60 -9.36 2.70
CA LEU A 111 -7.68 -8.42 2.06
C LEU A 111 -6.22 -8.73 2.36
N ILE A 112 -5.93 -9.26 3.55
CA ILE A 112 -4.60 -9.72 3.97
C ILE A 112 -4.75 -11.17 4.43
N ASN A 113 -3.91 -12.05 3.92
CA ASN A 113 -3.88 -13.46 4.32
C ASN A 113 -2.48 -13.85 4.84
N ILE A 114 -2.41 -14.21 6.11
CA ILE A 114 -1.20 -14.74 6.74
C ILE A 114 -1.30 -16.28 6.72
N SER A 115 -0.65 -16.92 5.74
CA SER A 115 -0.84 -18.34 5.44
C SER A 115 0.41 -19.21 5.65
N HIS A 116 1.54 -18.64 6.07
CA HIS A 116 2.74 -19.41 6.42
C HIS A 116 2.90 -19.50 7.93
N LYS A 117 3.25 -20.67 8.46
CA LYS A 117 3.38 -20.91 9.92
C LYS A 117 4.41 -20.01 10.63
N ASP A 118 5.44 -19.60 9.91
CA ASP A 118 6.53 -18.73 10.39
C ASP A 118 6.36 -17.29 9.87
N ALA A 119 5.20 -16.94 9.33
CA ALA A 119 4.87 -15.55 9.00
C ALA A 119 4.33 -14.85 10.23
N ARG A 120 4.83 -13.63 10.47
CA ARG A 120 4.36 -12.74 11.53
C ARG A 120 4.10 -11.36 10.95
N LEU A 121 2.93 -10.83 11.22
CA LEU A 121 2.58 -9.44 10.97
C LEU A 121 2.32 -8.75 12.30
N THR A 122 3.09 -7.70 12.59
CA THR A 122 2.83 -6.81 13.72
C THR A 122 2.25 -5.51 13.18
N ILE A 123 1.08 -5.09 13.67
CA ILE A 123 0.50 -3.79 13.37
C ILE A 123 0.79 -2.88 14.54
N ARG A 124 1.36 -1.73 14.25
CA ARG A 124 1.58 -0.66 15.23
C ARG A 124 1.24 0.70 14.62
N ASP A 125 1.13 1.68 15.48
CA ASP A 125 0.94 3.08 15.12
C ASP A 125 1.89 3.93 15.98
N SER A 126 3.02 4.33 15.41
CA SER A 126 4.09 5.01 16.14
C SER A 126 3.77 6.46 16.49
N VAL A 127 2.78 7.07 15.82
CA VAL A 127 2.40 8.48 16.00
C VAL A 127 1.08 8.62 16.76
N GLY A 128 0.15 7.68 16.55
CA GLY A 128 -1.21 7.73 17.12
C GLY A 128 -2.24 8.29 16.14
N GLY A 129 -3.46 7.74 16.21
CA GLY A 129 -4.57 8.10 15.33
C GLY A 129 -4.66 7.27 14.05
N GLY A 130 -3.67 6.43 13.77
CA GLY A 130 -3.64 5.56 12.61
C GLY A 130 -4.70 4.46 12.67
N ALA A 131 -5.25 4.13 11.50
CA ALA A 131 -6.31 3.13 11.37
C ALA A 131 -6.15 2.29 10.10
N LEU A 132 -6.51 1.02 10.22
CA LEU A 132 -6.68 0.08 9.14
C LEU A 132 -8.17 -0.22 9.02
N ILE A 133 -8.80 0.24 7.95
CA ILE A 133 -10.26 0.20 7.78
C ILE A 133 -10.59 -0.66 6.57
N GLY A 134 -11.44 -1.68 6.76
CA GLY A 134 -12.00 -2.49 5.70
C GLY A 134 -13.43 -2.05 5.39
N GLU A 135 -13.69 -1.66 4.15
CA GLU A 135 -15.04 -1.37 3.66
C GLU A 135 -15.44 -2.44 2.64
N PHE A 136 -16.60 -3.05 2.82
CA PHE A 136 -17.14 -4.08 1.93
C PHE A 136 -18.54 -3.70 1.46
N ASN A 137 -18.87 -3.98 0.19
CA ASN A 137 -20.14 -3.52 -0.41
C ASN A 137 -21.27 -4.55 -0.38
N GLN A 138 -21.11 -5.69 0.34
CA GLN A 138 -22.10 -6.78 0.32
C GLN A 138 -22.19 -7.51 1.67
N GLU A 139 -23.31 -8.19 1.88
CA GLU A 139 -23.67 -8.95 3.08
C GLU A 139 -22.93 -10.29 3.26
N PHE A 140 -21.81 -10.50 2.57
CA PHE A 140 -21.02 -11.72 2.70
C PHE A 140 -19.94 -11.58 3.76
N TYR A 141 -19.58 -12.70 4.37
CA TYR A 141 -18.52 -12.78 5.38
C TYR A 141 -17.17 -12.44 4.78
N TYR A 142 -16.69 -11.24 5.05
CA TYR A 142 -15.35 -10.82 4.69
C TYR A 142 -14.53 -10.61 5.95
N GLU A 143 -13.28 -11.02 5.89
CA GLU A 143 -12.29 -10.77 6.91
C GLU A 143 -11.31 -9.73 6.38
N PHE A 144 -11.00 -8.70 7.15
CA PHE A 144 -9.94 -7.79 6.72
C PHE A 144 -8.60 -8.51 6.72
N ILE A 145 -8.30 -9.23 7.81
CA ILE A 145 -7.09 -10.03 7.96
C ILE A 145 -7.48 -11.46 8.30
N ASN A 146 -7.14 -12.40 7.43
CA ASN A 146 -7.24 -13.82 7.70
C ASN A 146 -5.90 -14.37 8.18
N VAL A 147 -5.90 -15.07 9.31
CA VAL A 147 -4.73 -15.77 9.83
C VAL A 147 -5.00 -17.27 9.77
N SER A 148 -4.76 -17.86 8.60
CA SER A 148 -4.93 -19.31 8.42
C SER A 148 -3.75 -20.11 9.02
N LYS A 149 -2.57 -19.49 9.05
CA LYS A 149 -1.35 -19.98 9.75
C LYS A 149 -0.53 -18.76 10.14
N GLY A 150 0.44 -18.91 11.03
CA GLY A 150 1.31 -17.78 11.43
C GLY A 150 0.74 -16.95 12.57
N THR A 151 1.14 -15.67 12.66
CA THR A 151 0.86 -14.81 13.81
C THR A 151 0.51 -13.40 13.38
N LEU A 152 -0.56 -12.86 13.96
CA LEU A 152 -0.90 -11.43 13.91
C LEU A 152 -0.74 -10.85 15.31
N VAL A 153 -0.07 -9.72 15.42
CA VAL A 153 0.09 -8.95 16.66
C VAL A 153 -0.43 -7.54 16.45
N MET A 154 -1.26 -7.07 17.38
CA MET A 154 -1.68 -5.67 17.48
C MET A 154 -0.95 -5.03 18.65
N GLU A 155 -0.04 -4.10 18.39
CA GLU A 155 0.64 -3.32 19.43
C GLU A 155 -0.08 -2.00 19.70
N SER A 156 -0.50 -1.32 18.63
CA SER A 156 -1.23 -0.06 18.70
C SER A 156 -1.97 0.24 17.40
N GLY A 157 -2.73 1.34 17.35
CA GLY A 157 -3.57 1.70 16.23
C GLY A 157 -4.97 1.09 16.32
N THR A 158 -5.71 1.18 15.22
CA THR A 158 -7.10 0.68 15.15
C THR A 158 -7.30 -0.18 13.91
N VAL A 159 -7.99 -1.31 14.05
CA VAL A 159 -8.51 -2.10 12.93
C VAL A 159 -10.03 -2.08 13.00
N LYS A 160 -10.68 -1.71 11.90
CA LYS A 160 -12.15 -1.62 11.76
C LYS A 160 -12.64 -2.33 10.50
N MET A 161 -13.84 -2.86 10.58
CA MET A 161 -14.66 -3.32 9.45
C MET A 161 -16.04 -2.67 9.53
#